data_c481fbf653987c0de17c93483790855b
#
_entry.id   c481fbf653987c0de17c93483790855b
#
_cell.length_a   1.000
_cell.length_b   1.000
_cell.length_c   1.000
_cell.angle_alpha   90.00
_cell.angle_beta   90.00
_cell.angle_gamma   90.00
#
_symmetry.space_group_name_H-M   'P 1'
#
loop_
_entity.id
_entity.type
_entity.pdbx_description
1 polymer ?
#
loop_
_entity_poly.entity_id
_entity_poly.type
_entity_poly.pdbx_seq_one_letter_code
_entity_poly.pdbx_strand_id
1 'polypeptide(L)'
;MKKLSTLLIAVLVAAGLLRMCVYTVNEREYALVFALGELKTVISEPGLHVKLPPPLQNIVYLDKRILNLDAAGADLVQTSEKKNFLIDTFVKWRIEDPRLYWVSFQGSEPAAANRVSALLRDVLNVVVNKRTVNQITSSERDKAMVEISQLLQERVRDVGIGIVDVRMKRVDFTPEIS
;
A
#
# COMPACT_ATOMS: atom_id res chain seq x y z
N MET A 1 -4.23 -22.39 54.68
CA MET A 1 -5.04 -21.46 53.90
C MET A 1 -4.18 -20.45 53.10
N LYS A 2 -3.18 -19.78 53.68
CA LYS A 2 -2.31 -18.82 53.00
C LYS A 2 -1.53 -19.41 51.79
N LYS A 3 -1.01 -20.64 51.90
CA LYS A 3 -0.28 -21.33 50.82
C LYS A 3 -1.17 -21.66 49.61
N LEU A 4 -2.45 -21.98 49.83
CA LEU A 4 -3.41 -22.28 48.77
C LEU A 4 -3.80 -21.02 48.01
N SER A 5 -4.00 -19.89 48.71
CA SER A 5 -4.30 -18.60 48.08
C SER A 5 -3.13 -18.04 47.25
N THR A 6 -1.88 -18.20 47.71
CA THR A 6 -0.69 -17.80 46.93
C THR A 6 -0.50 -18.64 45.70
N LEU A 7 -0.78 -19.94 45.76
CA LEU A 7 -0.73 -20.85 44.61
C LEU A 7 -1.81 -20.50 43.57
N LEU A 8 -3.01 -20.17 44.02
CA LEU A 8 -4.11 -19.75 43.17
C LEU A 8 -3.81 -18.42 42.44
N ILE A 9 -3.22 -17.45 43.14
CA ILE A 9 -2.78 -16.19 42.57
C ILE A 9 -1.66 -16.41 41.53
N ALA A 10 -0.68 -17.28 41.84
CA ALA A 10 0.40 -17.62 40.91
C ALA A 10 -0.13 -18.25 39.61
N VAL A 11 -1.10 -19.15 39.70
CA VAL A 11 -1.76 -19.78 38.53
C VAL A 11 -2.52 -18.74 37.70
N LEU A 12 -3.25 -17.83 38.35
CA LEU A 12 -3.96 -16.76 37.66
C LEU A 12 -3.01 -15.82 36.92
N VAL A 13 -1.88 -15.43 37.54
CA VAL A 13 -0.85 -14.59 36.92
C VAL A 13 -0.21 -15.33 35.74
N ALA A 14 0.12 -16.61 35.90
CA ALA A 14 0.69 -17.44 34.82
C ALA A 14 -0.30 -17.59 33.65
N ALA A 15 -1.57 -17.82 33.92
CA ALA A 15 -2.62 -17.89 32.90
C ALA A 15 -2.80 -16.54 32.17
N GLY A 16 -2.74 -15.43 32.89
CA GLY A 16 -2.77 -14.08 32.32
C GLY A 16 -1.60 -13.80 31.39
N LEU A 17 -0.39 -14.17 31.79
CA LEU A 17 0.82 -14.04 30.97
C LEU A 17 0.74 -14.91 29.71
N LEU A 18 0.28 -16.16 29.82
CA LEU A 18 0.09 -17.05 28.69
C LEU A 18 -0.92 -16.47 27.68
N ARG A 19 -2.01 -15.87 28.15
CA ARG A 19 -3.00 -15.24 27.28
C ARG A 19 -2.43 -14.04 26.51
N MET A 20 -1.47 -13.32 27.08
CA MET A 20 -0.79 -12.18 26.41
C MET A 20 0.22 -12.65 25.34
N CYS A 21 0.64 -13.91 25.39
CA CYS A 21 1.59 -14.49 24.44
C CYS A 21 0.95 -14.98 23.15
N VAL A 22 -0.37 -15.11 23.09
CA VAL A 22 -1.08 -15.64 21.92
C VAL A 22 -1.74 -14.52 21.15
N TYR A 23 -1.61 -14.55 19.81
CA TYR A 23 -2.30 -13.63 18.92
C TYR A 23 -2.77 -14.32 17.64
N THR A 24 -3.73 -13.74 16.97
CA THR A 24 -4.31 -14.26 15.74
C THR A 24 -3.95 -13.35 14.57
N VAL A 25 -3.58 -13.96 13.46
CA VAL A 25 -3.37 -13.27 12.18
C VAL A 25 -4.52 -13.65 11.24
N ASN A 26 -5.19 -12.65 10.69
CA ASN A 26 -6.25 -12.85 9.70
C ASN A 26 -5.67 -13.03 8.30
N GLU A 27 -6.40 -13.71 7.40
CA GLU A 27 -6.00 -13.87 6.00
C GLU A 27 -5.80 -12.54 5.25
N ARG A 28 -6.41 -11.46 5.75
CA ARG A 28 -6.42 -10.13 5.14
C ARG A 28 -5.35 -9.20 5.69
N GLU A 29 -4.47 -9.71 6.57
CA GLU A 29 -3.50 -8.89 7.29
C GLU A 29 -2.13 -9.54 7.29
N TYR A 30 -1.11 -8.70 7.26
CA TYR A 30 0.26 -9.08 7.63
C TYR A 30 0.48 -8.72 9.09
N ALA A 31 1.10 -9.59 9.87
CA ALA A 31 1.53 -9.28 11.22
C ALA A 31 3.04 -9.02 11.25
N LEU A 32 3.43 -7.79 11.54
CA LEU A 32 4.80 -7.38 11.74
C LEU A 32 5.16 -7.50 13.21
N VAL A 33 6.08 -8.40 13.53
CA VAL A 33 6.54 -8.64 14.90
C VAL A 33 7.78 -7.82 15.17
N PHE A 34 7.66 -6.88 16.09
CA PHE A 34 8.75 -6.04 16.57
C PHE A 34 9.30 -6.57 17.88
N ALA A 35 10.61 -6.65 18.00
CA ALA A 35 11.30 -6.93 19.25
C ALA A 35 12.24 -5.77 19.59
N LEU A 36 12.03 -5.16 20.75
CA LEU A 36 12.81 -4.01 21.24
C LEU A 36 12.87 -2.84 20.22
N GLY A 37 11.80 -2.65 19.45
CA GLY A 37 11.71 -1.59 18.44
C GLY A 37 12.20 -1.97 17.03
N GLU A 38 12.83 -3.13 16.86
CA GLU A 38 13.28 -3.63 15.56
C GLU A 38 12.29 -4.63 14.94
N LEU A 39 12.08 -4.53 13.63
CA LEU A 39 11.27 -5.51 12.89
C LEU A 39 12.02 -6.83 12.76
N LYS A 40 11.59 -7.84 13.51
CA LYS A 40 12.19 -9.20 13.49
C LYS A 40 11.61 -10.09 12.40
N THR A 41 10.29 -10.17 12.36
CA THR A 41 9.62 -11.15 11.49
C THR A 41 8.35 -10.56 10.91
N VAL A 42 8.03 -10.92 9.67
CA VAL A 42 6.76 -10.65 9.02
C VAL A 42 6.04 -11.98 8.85
N ILE A 43 4.82 -12.07 9.36
CA ILE A 43 3.97 -13.26 9.28
C ILE A 43 2.82 -12.95 8.32
N SER A 44 2.72 -13.75 7.27
CA SER A 44 1.66 -13.67 6.27
C SER A 44 0.66 -14.81 6.36
N GLU A 45 0.99 -15.84 7.14
CA GLU A 45 0.14 -17.03 7.30
C GLU A 45 -0.94 -16.75 8.34
N PRO A 46 -2.22 -16.98 8.00
CA PRO A 46 -3.31 -16.84 8.96
C PRO A 46 -3.26 -17.93 10.00
N GLY A 47 -3.70 -17.61 11.21
CA GLY A 47 -3.78 -18.58 12.30
C GLY A 47 -3.38 -18.01 13.65
N LEU A 48 -3.22 -18.93 14.60
CA LEU A 48 -2.75 -18.65 15.95
C LEU A 48 -1.23 -18.69 15.99
N HIS A 49 -0.64 -17.61 16.48
CA HIS A 49 0.80 -17.48 16.65
C HIS A 49 1.14 -17.11 18.08
N VAL A 50 2.38 -17.40 18.46
CA VAL A 50 2.89 -17.12 19.82
C VAL A 50 3.93 -16.00 19.72
N LYS A 51 3.87 -15.07 20.67
CA LYS A 51 4.86 -13.99 20.85
C LYS A 51 5.34 -13.92 22.30
N LEU A 52 6.42 -13.23 22.53
CA LEU A 52 6.83 -12.84 23.89
C LEU A 52 5.90 -11.74 24.45
N PRO A 53 5.66 -11.72 25.76
CA PRO A 53 4.79 -10.70 26.36
C PRO A 53 5.36 -9.31 26.16
N PRO A 54 4.49 -8.29 26.07
CA PRO A 54 4.94 -6.89 26.08
C PRO A 54 5.71 -6.59 27.39
N PRO A 55 6.79 -5.76 27.36
CA PRO A 55 7.24 -4.91 26.26
C PRO A 55 8.24 -5.55 25.29
N LEU A 56 8.55 -6.85 25.44
CA LEU A 56 9.59 -7.52 24.66
C LEU A 56 9.24 -7.63 23.18
N GLN A 57 7.98 -7.94 22.88
CA GLN A 57 7.50 -8.01 21.49
C GLN A 57 6.16 -7.28 21.33
N ASN A 58 6.09 -6.46 20.29
CA ASN A 58 4.88 -5.78 19.84
C ASN A 58 4.52 -6.22 18.43
N ILE A 59 3.23 -6.16 18.08
CA ILE A 59 2.73 -6.52 16.76
C ILE A 59 2.04 -5.30 16.15
N VAL A 60 2.31 -5.09 14.86
CA VAL A 60 1.60 -4.14 14.02
C VAL A 60 0.98 -4.91 12.87
N TYR A 61 -0.28 -4.64 12.58
CA TYR A 61 -0.99 -5.26 11.46
C TYR A 61 -1.01 -4.32 10.27
N LEU A 62 -0.75 -4.86 9.07
CA LEU A 62 -0.88 -4.15 7.80
C LEU A 62 -1.95 -4.84 6.95
N ASP A 63 -2.75 -4.06 6.25
CA ASP A 63 -3.81 -4.58 5.38
C ASP A 63 -3.20 -5.24 4.13
N LYS A 64 -3.66 -6.45 3.82
CA LYS A 64 -3.24 -7.26 2.65
C LYS A 64 -4.17 -7.04 1.45
N ARG A 65 -5.30 -6.37 1.66
CA ARG A 65 -6.30 -6.15 0.62
C ARG A 65 -5.81 -5.18 -0.44
N ILE A 66 -6.48 -5.22 -1.59
CA ILE A 66 -6.29 -4.25 -2.65
C ILE A 66 -6.90 -2.93 -2.21
N LEU A 67 -6.09 -1.89 -2.21
CA LEU A 67 -6.45 -0.52 -1.91
C LEU A 67 -6.70 0.24 -3.21
N ASN A 68 -7.66 1.15 -3.19
CA ASN A 68 -7.98 2.00 -4.33
C ASN A 68 -7.42 3.40 -4.07
N LEU A 69 -6.71 3.92 -5.05
CA LEU A 69 -6.30 5.31 -5.10
C LEU A 69 -7.06 5.98 -6.23
N ASP A 70 -8.04 6.80 -5.88
CA ASP A 70 -8.60 7.77 -6.81
C ASP A 70 -7.69 9.00 -6.77
N ALA A 71 -7.02 9.29 -7.89
CA ALA A 71 -6.28 10.54 -7.99
C ALA A 71 -7.29 11.68 -7.78
N ALA A 72 -7.10 12.43 -6.68
CA ALA A 72 -8.04 13.48 -6.30
C ALA A 72 -7.97 14.63 -7.31
N GLY A 73 -8.80 14.59 -8.34
CA GLY A 73 -8.83 15.55 -9.44
C GLY A 73 -8.09 15.05 -10.68
N ALA A 74 -8.56 15.52 -11.83
CA ALA A 74 -7.91 15.22 -13.10
C ALA A 74 -6.52 15.86 -13.16
N ASP A 75 -5.50 15.07 -13.45
CA ASP A 75 -4.14 15.58 -13.65
C ASP A 75 -4.05 16.29 -14.99
N LEU A 76 -3.52 17.52 -14.95
CA LEU A 76 -3.22 18.28 -16.15
C LEU A 76 -1.94 17.77 -16.78
N VAL A 77 -2.04 17.17 -17.95
CA VAL A 77 -0.91 16.65 -18.73
C VAL A 77 -0.87 17.26 -20.12
N GLN A 78 0.32 17.41 -20.65
CA GLN A 78 0.53 17.97 -21.99
C GLN A 78 0.99 16.89 -22.95
N THR A 79 0.39 16.83 -24.15
CA THR A 79 0.79 15.95 -25.24
C THR A 79 1.98 16.48 -26.04
N SER A 80 2.52 15.66 -26.94
CA SER A 80 3.56 16.06 -27.90
C SER A 80 3.15 17.25 -28.79
N GLU A 81 1.85 17.43 -29.00
CA GLU A 81 1.26 18.53 -29.77
C GLU A 81 1.03 19.80 -28.93
N LYS A 82 1.55 19.86 -27.69
CA LYS A 82 1.37 20.96 -26.74
C LYS A 82 -0.09 21.23 -26.35
N LYS A 83 -0.98 20.25 -26.51
CA LYS A 83 -2.37 20.34 -26.06
C LYS A 83 -2.48 19.84 -24.62
N ASN A 84 -3.19 20.59 -23.80
CA ASN A 84 -3.42 20.25 -22.40
C ASN A 84 -4.68 19.38 -22.25
N PHE A 85 -4.53 18.31 -21.47
CA PHE A 85 -5.61 17.39 -21.14
C PHE A 85 -5.74 17.24 -19.63
N LEU A 86 -6.98 17.08 -19.22
CA LEU A 86 -7.32 16.62 -17.88
C LEU A 86 -7.57 15.12 -17.94
N ILE A 87 -6.69 14.33 -17.31
CA ILE A 87 -6.80 12.89 -17.26
C ILE A 87 -7.15 12.47 -15.84
N ASP A 88 -8.32 11.84 -15.69
CA ASP A 88 -8.75 11.25 -14.44
C ASP A 88 -8.36 9.77 -14.42
N THR A 89 -7.56 9.38 -13.45
CA THR A 89 -7.02 8.01 -13.32
C THR A 89 -7.32 7.43 -11.96
N PHE A 90 -7.51 6.12 -11.90
CA PHE A 90 -7.49 5.39 -10.66
C PHE A 90 -6.47 4.25 -10.70
N VAL A 91 -5.89 3.98 -9.55
CA VAL A 91 -4.90 2.92 -9.37
C VAL A 91 -5.39 1.96 -8.30
N LYS A 92 -5.31 0.68 -8.59
CA LYS A 92 -5.45 -0.39 -7.60
C LYS A 92 -4.07 -0.87 -7.22
N TRP A 93 -3.77 -0.83 -5.95
CA TRP A 93 -2.48 -1.23 -5.42
C TRP A 93 -2.62 -2.06 -4.15
N ARG A 94 -1.59 -2.78 -3.77
CA ARG A 94 -1.52 -3.56 -2.54
C ARG A 94 -0.13 -3.52 -1.95
N ILE A 95 -0.02 -3.88 -0.70
CA ILE A 95 1.27 -4.11 -0.06
C ILE A 95 1.79 -5.47 -0.55
N GLU A 96 2.93 -5.48 -1.23
CA GLU A 96 3.57 -6.69 -1.77
C GLU A 96 4.72 -7.14 -0.86
N ASP A 97 5.56 -6.20 -0.43
CA ASP A 97 6.58 -6.43 0.58
C ASP A 97 6.30 -5.60 1.84
N PRO A 98 5.74 -6.21 2.90
CA PRO A 98 5.41 -5.50 4.14
C PRO A 98 6.63 -4.92 4.87
N ARG A 99 7.83 -5.50 4.69
CA ARG A 99 9.07 -5.01 5.30
C ARG A 99 9.51 -3.70 4.66
N LEU A 100 9.60 -3.67 3.32
CA LEU A 100 9.95 -2.45 2.57
C LEU A 100 8.89 -1.37 2.77
N TYR A 101 7.61 -1.76 2.78
CA TYR A 101 6.51 -0.84 3.03
C TYR A 101 6.61 -0.19 4.42
N TRP A 102 6.91 -0.98 5.45
CA TRP A 102 7.09 -0.45 6.80
C TRP A 102 8.26 0.53 6.90
N VAL A 103 9.40 0.18 6.31
CA VAL A 103 10.60 1.07 6.30
C VAL A 103 10.29 2.38 5.59
N SER A 104 9.52 2.35 4.50
CA SER A 104 9.20 3.53 3.70
C SER A 104 8.11 4.41 4.29
N PHE A 105 7.07 3.81 4.89
CA PHE A 105 5.86 4.54 5.27
C PHE A 105 5.45 4.36 6.74
N GLN A 106 6.14 3.49 7.50
CA GLN A 106 5.82 3.16 8.90
C GLN A 106 4.35 2.72 9.09
N GLY A 107 3.78 2.06 8.08
CA GLY A 107 2.39 1.62 8.08
C GLY A 107 1.36 2.68 7.72
N SER A 108 1.79 3.89 7.36
CA SER A 108 0.87 4.98 6.97
C SER A 108 0.34 4.79 5.55
N GLU A 109 -0.92 4.36 5.42
CA GLU A 109 -1.61 4.26 4.14
C GLU A 109 -1.73 5.60 3.40
N PRO A 110 -2.07 6.73 4.08
CA PRO A 110 -2.11 8.03 3.40
C PRO A 110 -0.76 8.46 2.83
N ALA A 111 0.34 8.18 3.52
CA ALA A 111 1.68 8.50 3.03
C ALA A 111 2.04 7.67 1.78
N ALA A 112 1.69 6.39 1.78
CA ALA A 112 1.86 5.51 0.63
C ALA A 112 1.00 5.96 -0.56
N ALA A 113 -0.28 6.27 -0.33
CA ALA A 113 -1.20 6.77 -1.35
C ALA A 113 -0.69 8.07 -1.99
N ASN A 114 -0.21 9.03 -1.21
CA ASN A 114 0.39 10.26 -1.70
C ASN A 114 1.64 9.99 -2.56
N ARG A 115 2.47 9.04 -2.15
CA ARG A 115 3.65 8.65 -2.92
C ARG A 115 3.29 8.01 -4.25
N VAL A 116 2.33 7.08 -4.26
CA VAL A 116 1.83 6.44 -5.49
C VAL A 116 1.21 7.49 -6.42
N SER A 117 0.42 8.44 -5.90
CA SER A 117 -0.17 9.53 -6.68
C SER A 117 0.89 10.42 -7.34
N ALA A 118 1.93 10.81 -6.60
CA ALA A 118 3.03 11.60 -7.14
C ALA A 118 3.77 10.85 -8.27
N LEU A 119 4.10 9.57 -8.05
CA LEU A 119 4.76 8.75 -9.06
C LEU A 119 3.88 8.49 -10.29
N LEU A 120 2.56 8.30 -10.08
CA LEU A 120 1.61 8.17 -11.17
C LEU A 120 1.60 9.41 -12.05
N ARG A 121 1.57 10.60 -11.46
CA ARG A 121 1.59 11.88 -12.18
C ARG A 121 2.86 12.02 -13.02
N ASP A 122 4.02 11.67 -12.46
CA ASP A 122 5.30 11.70 -13.18
C ASP A 122 5.28 10.73 -14.37
N VAL A 123 4.78 9.50 -14.17
CA VAL A 123 4.68 8.49 -15.22
C VAL A 123 3.70 8.91 -16.31
N LEU A 124 2.53 9.45 -15.91
CA LEU A 124 1.55 9.99 -16.87
C LEU A 124 2.18 11.05 -17.76
N ASN A 125 2.90 12.02 -17.19
CA ASN A 125 3.59 13.05 -17.95
C ASN A 125 4.61 12.46 -18.93
N VAL A 126 5.43 11.48 -18.50
CA VAL A 126 6.44 10.85 -19.35
C VAL A 126 5.81 10.12 -20.53
N VAL A 127 4.70 9.39 -20.29
CA VAL A 127 4.05 8.56 -21.32
C VAL A 127 3.20 9.41 -22.26
N VAL A 128 2.47 10.39 -21.73
CA VAL A 128 1.56 11.26 -22.52
C VAL A 128 2.32 12.24 -23.36
N ASN A 129 3.41 12.84 -22.85
CA ASN A 129 4.24 13.78 -23.61
C ASN A 129 4.87 13.19 -24.91
N LYS A 130 4.99 11.87 -24.96
CA LYS A 130 5.51 11.15 -26.15
C LYS A 130 4.44 10.84 -27.20
N ARG A 131 3.16 11.08 -26.89
CA ARG A 131 2.01 10.65 -27.69
C ARG A 131 1.21 11.82 -28.22
N THR A 132 0.57 11.60 -29.38
CA THR A 132 -0.42 12.53 -29.92
C THR A 132 -1.79 12.31 -29.27
N VAL A 133 -2.67 13.30 -29.43
CA VAL A 133 -4.06 13.24 -28.95
C VAL A 133 -4.77 11.98 -29.43
N ASN A 134 -4.67 11.69 -30.74
CA ASN A 134 -5.30 10.51 -31.32
C ASN A 134 -4.82 9.20 -30.73
N GLN A 135 -3.55 9.08 -30.36
CA GLN A 135 -2.98 7.90 -29.76
C GLN A 135 -3.49 7.66 -28.32
N ILE A 136 -3.84 8.71 -27.60
CA ILE A 136 -4.37 8.59 -26.23
C ILE A 136 -5.87 8.31 -26.20
N THR A 137 -6.59 8.81 -27.22
CA THR A 137 -8.08 8.69 -27.26
C THR A 137 -8.57 7.50 -28.08
N SER A 138 -7.73 6.88 -28.92
CA SER A 138 -8.10 5.82 -29.86
C SER A 138 -7.56 4.44 -29.43
N SER A 139 -7.37 3.56 -30.42
CA SER A 139 -6.94 2.17 -30.25
C SER A 139 -5.59 1.97 -29.54
N GLU A 140 -4.76 2.97 -29.40
CA GLU A 140 -3.48 2.89 -28.69
C GLU A 140 -3.56 3.21 -27.20
N ARG A 141 -4.75 3.58 -26.71
CA ARG A 141 -5.00 3.84 -25.28
C ARG A 141 -4.60 2.67 -24.40
N ASP A 142 -4.91 1.45 -24.81
CA ASP A 142 -4.59 0.24 -24.03
C ASP A 142 -3.06 0.02 -23.93
N LYS A 143 -2.33 0.31 -25.00
CA LYS A 143 -0.86 0.24 -25.01
C LYS A 143 -0.25 1.28 -24.05
N ALA A 144 -0.81 2.50 -24.04
CA ALA A 144 -0.37 3.53 -23.11
C ALA A 144 -0.64 3.13 -21.65
N MET A 145 -1.79 2.50 -21.37
CA MET A 145 -2.11 2.02 -20.02
C MET A 145 -1.18 0.92 -19.55
N VAL A 146 -0.83 -0.03 -20.42
CA VAL A 146 0.13 -1.08 -20.09
C VAL A 146 1.51 -0.48 -19.78
N GLU A 147 1.99 0.47 -20.58
CA GLU A 147 3.26 1.14 -20.34
C GLU A 147 3.26 1.94 -19.02
N ILE A 148 2.17 2.68 -18.74
CA ILE A 148 2.00 3.41 -17.47
C ILE A 148 2.04 2.44 -16.29
N SER A 149 1.32 1.32 -16.38
CA SER A 149 1.28 0.31 -15.32
C SER A 149 2.67 -0.29 -15.06
N GLN A 150 3.41 -0.63 -16.12
CA GLN A 150 4.76 -1.19 -16.01
C GLN A 150 5.74 -0.20 -15.39
N LEU A 151 5.78 1.04 -15.90
CA LEU A 151 6.66 2.08 -15.38
C LEU A 151 6.32 2.44 -13.92
N LEU A 152 5.04 2.49 -13.58
CA LEU A 152 4.61 2.75 -12.22
C LEU A 152 5.02 1.59 -11.29
N GLN A 153 4.83 0.34 -11.73
CA GLN A 153 5.23 -0.85 -10.98
C GLN A 153 6.75 -0.86 -10.69
N GLU A 154 7.58 -0.52 -11.66
CA GLU A 154 9.02 -0.41 -11.47
C GLU A 154 9.39 0.62 -10.40
N ARG A 155 8.73 1.78 -10.41
CA ARG A 155 9.02 2.88 -9.47
C ARG A 155 8.52 2.65 -8.05
N VAL A 156 7.43 1.88 -7.87
CA VAL A 156 6.87 1.61 -6.54
C VAL A 156 7.40 0.34 -5.89
N ARG A 157 8.10 -0.50 -6.65
CA ARG A 157 8.66 -1.77 -6.17
C ARG A 157 9.62 -1.59 -5.00
N ASP A 158 10.45 -0.56 -5.07
CA ASP A 158 11.47 -0.26 -4.05
C ASP A 158 10.89 0.13 -2.69
N VAL A 159 9.61 0.49 -2.66
CA VAL A 159 8.89 0.86 -1.43
C VAL A 159 7.90 -0.21 -0.98
N GLY A 160 7.96 -1.40 -1.56
CA GLY A 160 7.16 -2.57 -1.16
C GLY A 160 5.70 -2.53 -1.60
N ILE A 161 5.37 -1.75 -2.64
CA ILE A 161 4.02 -1.63 -3.22
C ILE A 161 3.96 -2.42 -4.54
N GLY A 162 2.87 -3.14 -4.74
CA GLY A 162 2.52 -3.79 -6.00
C GLY A 162 1.32 -3.12 -6.65
N ILE A 163 1.43 -2.79 -7.94
CA ILE A 163 0.33 -2.26 -8.74
C ILE A 163 -0.49 -3.42 -9.29
N VAL A 164 -1.79 -3.41 -9.04
CA VAL A 164 -2.71 -4.44 -9.51
C VAL A 164 -3.35 -4.02 -10.84
N ASP A 165 -3.78 -2.77 -10.93
CA ASP A 165 -4.45 -2.24 -12.13
C ASP A 165 -4.33 -0.71 -12.16
N VAL A 166 -4.19 -0.16 -13.37
CA VAL A 166 -4.21 1.29 -13.63
C VAL A 166 -5.18 1.54 -14.75
N ARG A 167 -6.15 2.45 -14.54
CA ARG A 167 -7.12 2.81 -15.58
C ARG A 167 -7.38 4.30 -15.62
N MET A 168 -7.51 4.83 -16.81
CA MET A 168 -8.07 6.16 -17.05
C MET A 168 -9.61 6.09 -17.01
N LYS A 169 -10.24 6.91 -16.17
CA LYS A 169 -11.70 7.06 -16.09
C LYS A 169 -12.19 7.96 -17.20
N ARG A 170 -11.58 9.14 -17.31
CA ARG A 170 -11.99 10.23 -18.21
C ARG A 170 -10.76 10.95 -18.76
N VAL A 171 -10.89 11.40 -20.00
CA VAL A 171 -9.94 12.29 -20.66
C VAL A 171 -10.74 13.47 -21.21
N ASP A 172 -10.58 14.63 -20.61
CA ASP A 172 -11.29 15.86 -21.01
C ASP A 172 -10.30 16.85 -21.62
N PHE A 173 -10.77 17.55 -22.65
CA PHE A 173 -10.01 18.67 -23.23
C PHE A 173 -10.14 19.89 -22.32
N THR A 174 -9.04 20.54 -22.03
CA THR A 174 -9.10 21.85 -21.42
C THR A 174 -9.54 22.83 -22.51
N PRO A 175 -10.67 23.55 -22.37
CA PRO A 175 -11.01 24.58 -23.34
C PRO A 175 -9.89 25.62 -23.33
N GLU A 176 -9.21 25.80 -24.50
CA GLU A 176 -8.33 26.90 -24.68
C GLU A 176 -9.17 28.18 -24.55
N ILE A 177 -8.93 28.95 -23.50
CA ILE A 177 -9.43 30.32 -23.37
C ILE A 177 -8.66 31.11 -24.37
N SER A 178 -9.31 31.38 -25.53
CA SER A 178 -8.85 32.26 -26.60
C SER A 178 -8.80 33.70 -26.08
#